data_3c7170bebde05e8482afc041b85df780
#
_entry.id   3c7170bebde05e8482afc041b85df780
#
_cell.length_a   1.000
_cell.length_b   1.000
_cell.length_c   1.000
_cell.angle_alpha   90.00
_cell.angle_beta   90.00
_cell.angle_gamma   90.00
#
_symmetry.space_group_name_H-M   'P 1'
#
loop_
_entity.id
_entity.type
_entity.pdbx_description
1 polymer ?
#
loop_
_entity_poly.entity_id
_entity_poly.type
_entity_poly.pdbx_seq_one_letter_code
_entity_poly.pdbx_strand_id
1 'polypeptide(L)'
;MSEGKQNQLSRREFGKRTVIGATAMAGFGILKHAHAAETPMKIGLIGAGGRGTGAVKDAIKANSNIQLVAVGDFWEERAKNAVRGFKQNENLKENIQVPEDAIYGGLDAYKKVLEHEVDYIILATPPGFR
;
A
#
# COMPACT_ATOMS: atom_id res chain seq x y z
N MET A 1 -16.16 -37.01 -49.01
CA MET A 1 -16.61 -35.86 -48.21
C MET A 1 -16.80 -36.34 -46.77
N SER A 2 -15.85 -36.14 -45.91
CA SER A 2 -15.94 -36.52 -44.48
C SER A 2 -16.16 -35.26 -43.67
N GLU A 3 -17.38 -35.10 -43.16
CA GLU A 3 -17.73 -34.03 -42.25
C GLU A 3 -17.03 -34.23 -40.93
N GLY A 4 -16.12 -33.28 -40.62
CA GLY A 4 -15.47 -33.20 -39.32
C GLY A 4 -16.48 -32.80 -38.24
N LYS A 5 -16.96 -33.78 -37.46
CA LYS A 5 -17.69 -33.51 -36.22
C LYS A 5 -16.78 -32.77 -35.23
N GLN A 6 -16.96 -31.48 -35.10
CA GLN A 6 -16.41 -30.71 -34.00
C GLN A 6 -17.02 -31.22 -32.69
N ASN A 7 -16.23 -31.92 -31.92
CA ASN A 7 -16.61 -32.45 -30.62
C ASN A 7 -16.60 -31.29 -29.60
N GLN A 8 -17.71 -30.55 -29.50
CA GLN A 8 -17.89 -29.54 -28.48
C GLN A 8 -18.07 -30.24 -27.12
N LEU A 9 -17.04 -30.25 -26.32
CA LEU A 9 -17.09 -30.72 -24.94
C LEU A 9 -18.10 -29.89 -24.15
N SER A 10 -19.12 -30.51 -23.61
CA SER A 10 -20.11 -29.85 -22.78
C SER A 10 -19.47 -29.39 -21.44
N ARG A 11 -19.99 -28.30 -20.86
CA ARG A 11 -19.52 -27.77 -19.56
C ARG A 11 -19.53 -28.84 -18.45
N ARG A 12 -20.40 -29.84 -18.55
CA ARG A 12 -20.47 -30.95 -17.60
C ARG A 12 -19.32 -31.95 -17.76
N GLU A 13 -18.83 -32.17 -18.97
CA GLU A 13 -17.71 -33.06 -19.23
C GLU A 13 -16.37 -32.44 -18.88
N PHE A 14 -16.25 -31.09 -19.00
CA PHE A 14 -15.09 -30.35 -18.54
C PHE A 14 -14.89 -30.50 -17.02
N GLY A 15 -15.98 -30.42 -16.24
CA GLY A 15 -15.94 -30.60 -14.78
C GLY A 15 -15.52 -32.01 -14.35
N LYS A 16 -15.90 -33.06 -15.11
CA LYS A 16 -15.55 -34.45 -14.80
C LYS A 16 -14.08 -34.78 -15.08
N ARG A 17 -13.48 -34.16 -16.09
CA ARG A 17 -12.07 -34.37 -16.42
C ARG A 17 -11.11 -33.61 -15.47
N THR A 18 -11.55 -32.52 -14.84
CA THR A 18 -10.76 -31.77 -13.90
C THR A 18 -10.60 -32.49 -12.56
N VAL A 19 -11.53 -33.40 -12.21
CA VAL A 19 -11.47 -34.15 -10.94
C VAL A 19 -10.43 -35.29 -10.97
N ILE A 20 -10.10 -35.84 -12.16
CA ILE A 20 -9.11 -36.93 -12.26
C ILE A 20 -7.66 -36.39 -12.25
N GLY A 21 -7.47 -35.12 -12.56
CA GLY A 21 -6.17 -34.46 -12.49
C GLY A 21 -5.77 -33.96 -11.09
N ALA A 22 -6.69 -33.98 -10.12
CA ALA A 22 -6.47 -33.39 -8.80
C ALA A 22 -5.65 -34.28 -7.84
N THR A 23 -5.47 -35.56 -8.15
CA THR A 23 -4.70 -36.49 -7.30
C THR A 23 -3.19 -36.42 -7.51
N ALA A 24 -2.71 -35.79 -8.58
CA ALA A 24 -1.27 -35.60 -8.81
C ALA A 24 -0.71 -34.28 -8.24
N MET A 25 -1.58 -33.40 -7.72
CA MET A 25 -1.18 -32.08 -7.17
C MET A 25 -1.08 -32.03 -5.65
N ALA A 26 -1.16 -33.17 -4.98
CA ALA A 26 -0.92 -33.24 -3.54
C ALA A 26 0.55 -33.00 -3.12
N GLY A 27 1.45 -32.77 -4.09
CA GLY A 27 2.85 -32.42 -3.84
C GLY A 27 3.18 -30.95 -4.05
N PHE A 28 2.27 -30.15 -4.59
CA PHE A 28 2.40 -28.69 -4.46
C PHE A 28 1.98 -28.34 -3.05
N GLY A 29 2.91 -28.50 -2.13
CA GLY A 29 2.82 -27.88 -0.85
C GLY A 29 2.34 -26.46 -1.08
N ILE A 30 1.29 -26.08 -0.38
CA ILE A 30 0.98 -24.68 -0.13
C ILE A 30 2.35 -24.05 0.02
N LEU A 31 2.80 -23.32 -1.02
CA LEU A 31 3.85 -22.34 -0.85
C LEU A 31 3.29 -21.43 0.23
N LYS A 32 3.53 -21.82 1.51
CA LYS A 32 3.58 -20.82 2.55
C LYS A 32 4.38 -19.73 1.88
N HIS A 33 3.74 -18.61 1.59
CA HIS A 33 4.44 -17.40 1.29
C HIS A 33 5.50 -17.36 2.37
N ALA A 34 6.72 -17.80 2.02
CA ALA A 34 7.85 -17.43 2.82
C ALA A 34 7.68 -15.92 2.87
N HIS A 35 7.37 -15.39 4.05
CA HIS A 35 7.58 -13.99 4.32
C HIS A 35 9.10 -13.82 4.15
N ALA A 36 9.55 -13.71 2.91
CA ALA A 36 10.70 -12.90 2.60
C ALA A 36 10.36 -11.60 3.32
N ALA A 37 11.18 -11.20 4.29
CA ALA A 37 10.94 -10.03 5.11
C ALA A 37 10.42 -8.96 4.15
N GLU A 38 9.09 -8.74 4.14
CA GLU A 38 8.46 -7.91 3.13
C GLU A 38 9.08 -6.55 3.34
N THR A 39 9.76 -6.06 2.33
CA THR A 39 10.34 -4.71 2.36
C THR A 39 9.21 -3.77 2.75
N PRO A 40 9.36 -2.97 3.82
CA PRO A 40 8.29 -2.10 4.27
C PRO A 40 7.81 -1.19 3.13
N MET A 41 6.51 -1.06 2.98
CA MET A 41 5.91 -0.14 2.02
C MET A 41 6.13 1.29 2.52
N LYS A 42 6.91 2.07 1.79
CA LYS A 42 7.21 3.46 2.14
C LYS A 42 6.12 4.37 1.61
N ILE A 43 5.53 5.17 2.50
CA ILE A 43 4.49 6.14 2.12
C ILE A 43 4.92 7.56 2.42
N GLY A 44 4.44 8.50 1.59
CA GLY A 44 4.52 9.93 1.82
C GLY A 44 3.13 10.51 2.13
N LEU A 45 3.07 11.54 2.96
CA LEU A 45 1.86 12.28 3.24
C LEU A 45 1.95 13.69 2.65
N ILE A 46 0.98 14.09 1.84
CA ILE A 46 0.81 15.46 1.35
C ILE A 46 -0.54 15.99 1.84
N GLY A 47 -0.49 16.98 2.73
CA GLY A 47 -1.64 17.48 3.46
C GLY A 47 -1.78 16.85 4.84
N ALA A 48 -1.12 17.44 5.84
CA ALA A 48 -1.03 16.96 7.22
C ALA A 48 -2.16 17.47 8.14
N GLY A 49 -3.32 17.80 7.55
CA GLY A 49 -4.53 18.12 8.30
C GLY A 49 -5.20 16.90 8.91
N GLY A 50 -6.37 17.08 9.55
CA GLY A 50 -7.11 15.99 10.21
C GLY A 50 -7.41 14.81 9.29
N ARG A 51 -7.72 15.07 8.01
CA ARG A 51 -7.99 14.01 7.02
C ARG A 51 -6.71 13.22 6.69
N GLY A 52 -5.60 13.91 6.42
CA GLY A 52 -4.33 13.26 6.10
C GLY A 52 -3.77 12.44 7.26
N THR A 53 -3.79 13.01 8.46
CA THR A 53 -3.35 12.31 9.67
C THR A 53 -4.23 11.11 10.00
N GLY A 54 -5.55 11.20 9.78
CA GLY A 54 -6.47 10.07 9.89
C GLY A 54 -6.14 8.97 8.90
N ALA A 55 -5.95 9.31 7.63
CA ALA A 55 -5.63 8.34 6.57
C ALA A 55 -4.31 7.59 6.83
N VAL A 56 -3.26 8.26 7.35
CA VAL A 56 -2.02 7.59 7.76
C VAL A 56 -2.28 6.56 8.87
N LYS A 57 -3.06 6.92 9.88
CA LYS A 57 -3.42 6.00 10.98
C LYS A 57 -4.19 4.79 10.46
N ASP A 58 -5.15 5.01 9.58
CA ASP A 58 -5.95 3.94 8.99
C ASP A 58 -5.11 3.03 8.09
N ALA A 59 -4.19 3.59 7.30
CA ALA A 59 -3.27 2.82 6.48
C ALA A 59 -2.36 1.91 7.32
N ILE A 60 -1.73 2.43 8.37
CA ILE A 60 -0.87 1.65 9.28
C ILE A 60 -1.67 0.58 10.01
N LYS A 61 -2.91 0.90 10.43
CA LYS A 61 -3.80 -0.06 11.07
C LYS A 61 -4.22 -1.20 10.13
N ALA A 62 -4.40 -0.90 8.84
CA ALA A 62 -4.75 -1.90 7.84
C ALA A 62 -3.56 -2.78 7.45
N ASN A 63 -2.34 -2.22 7.44
CA ASN A 63 -1.12 -2.94 7.13
C ASN A 63 0.04 -2.41 8.00
N SER A 64 0.45 -3.18 8.98
CA SER A 64 1.54 -2.82 9.90
C SER A 64 2.92 -2.73 9.22
N ASN A 65 3.06 -3.22 7.99
CA ASN A 65 4.31 -3.15 7.22
C ASN A 65 4.45 -1.83 6.41
N ILE A 66 3.67 -0.80 6.75
CA ILE A 66 3.76 0.53 6.17
C ILE A 66 4.72 1.40 7.01
N GLN A 67 5.56 2.18 6.34
CA GLN A 67 6.42 3.19 6.94
C GLN A 67 6.14 4.56 6.33
N LEU A 68 5.82 5.55 7.17
CA LEU A 68 5.74 6.95 6.76
C LEU A 68 7.16 7.53 6.74
N VAL A 69 7.63 8.00 5.59
CA VAL A 69 9.02 8.45 5.39
C VAL A 69 9.15 9.95 5.10
N ALA A 70 8.10 10.59 4.60
CA ALA A 70 8.12 12.03 4.32
C ALA A 70 6.73 12.64 4.51
N VAL A 71 6.68 13.91 4.94
CA VAL A 71 5.45 14.67 5.16
C VAL A 71 5.58 16.06 4.59
N GLY A 72 4.59 16.49 3.81
CA GLY A 72 4.47 17.83 3.27
C GLY A 72 3.11 18.46 3.57
N ASP A 73 3.11 19.73 3.90
CA ASP A 73 1.90 20.55 4.04
C ASP A 73 2.20 21.98 3.60
N PHE A 74 1.19 22.74 3.22
CA PHE A 74 1.39 24.17 2.98
C PHE A 74 1.96 24.89 4.20
N TRP A 75 1.46 24.50 5.40
CA TRP A 75 1.93 24.99 6.68
C TRP A 75 2.95 24.02 7.29
N GLU A 76 4.22 24.36 7.27
CA GLU A 76 5.29 23.51 7.82
C GLU A 76 5.04 23.10 9.28
N GLU A 77 4.55 24.02 10.11
CA GLU A 77 4.21 23.74 11.51
C GLU A 77 3.13 22.65 11.64
N ARG A 78 2.19 22.59 10.68
CA ARG A 78 1.18 21.54 10.65
C ARG A 78 1.80 20.17 10.35
N ALA A 79 2.74 20.12 9.40
CA ALA A 79 3.48 18.90 9.10
C ALA A 79 4.31 18.43 10.31
N LYS A 80 5.03 19.34 10.97
CA LYS A 80 5.80 19.07 12.21
C LYS A 80 4.92 18.54 13.33
N ASN A 81 3.79 19.18 13.56
CA ASN A 81 2.85 18.77 14.61
C ASN A 81 2.24 17.39 14.33
N ALA A 82 1.93 17.08 13.07
CA ALA A 82 1.44 15.77 12.68
C ALA A 82 2.48 14.68 12.97
N VAL A 83 3.72 14.87 12.54
CA VAL A 83 4.83 13.92 12.81
C VAL A 83 5.05 13.74 14.30
N ARG A 84 5.05 14.85 15.08
CA ARG A 84 5.18 14.78 16.53
C ARG A 84 4.05 13.96 17.15
N GLY A 85 2.81 14.21 16.75
CA GLY A 85 1.64 13.47 17.23
C GLY A 85 1.70 11.98 16.89
N PHE A 86 2.19 11.62 15.71
CA PHE A 86 2.42 10.22 15.34
C PHE A 86 3.48 9.55 16.20
N LYS A 87 4.64 10.21 16.40
CA LYS A 87 5.75 9.68 17.21
C LYS A 87 5.39 9.51 18.69
N GLN A 88 4.44 10.29 19.20
CA GLN A 88 3.91 10.16 20.57
C GLN A 88 2.90 9.01 20.72
N ASN A 89 2.38 8.50 19.64
CA ASN A 89 1.40 7.41 19.67
C ASN A 89 2.12 6.05 19.68
N GLU A 90 1.99 5.32 20.79
CA GLU A 90 2.63 4.01 20.99
C GLU A 90 2.35 2.99 19.88
N ASN A 91 1.16 3.04 19.28
CA ASN A 91 0.76 2.12 18.23
C ASN A 91 1.27 2.49 16.83
N LEU A 92 1.86 3.68 16.67
CA LEU A 92 2.27 4.21 15.38
C LEU A 92 3.76 4.50 15.31
N LYS A 93 4.40 4.78 16.43
CA LYS A 93 5.78 5.30 16.51
C LYS A 93 6.79 4.49 15.71
N GLU A 94 6.63 3.16 15.65
CA GLU A 94 7.54 2.26 14.94
C GLU A 94 7.40 2.39 13.41
N ASN A 95 6.23 2.81 12.95
CA ASN A 95 5.93 3.02 11.53
C ASN A 95 6.33 4.42 11.04
N ILE A 96 6.74 5.32 11.94
CA ILE A 96 7.06 6.71 11.60
C ILE A 96 8.57 6.88 11.46
N GLN A 97 9.04 6.76 10.24
CA GLN A 97 10.46 6.88 9.87
C GLN A 97 10.71 8.22 9.15
N VAL A 98 10.12 9.30 9.70
CA VAL A 98 10.25 10.67 9.17
C VAL A 98 11.35 11.39 9.94
N PRO A 99 12.53 11.63 9.34
CA PRO A 99 13.53 12.51 9.91
C PRO A 99 13.09 13.99 9.80
N GLU A 100 13.75 14.88 10.51
CA GLU A 100 13.36 16.30 10.54
C GLU A 100 13.51 16.98 9.17
N ASP A 101 14.49 16.57 8.38
CA ASP A 101 14.76 17.06 7.04
C ASP A 101 13.81 16.50 5.97
N ALA A 102 12.93 15.57 6.32
CA ALA A 102 11.85 15.04 5.47
C ALA A 102 10.46 15.63 5.81
N ILE A 103 10.43 16.76 6.51
CA ILE A 103 9.22 17.52 6.82
C ILE A 103 9.26 18.83 6.04
N TYR A 104 8.29 19.04 5.16
CA TYR A 104 8.30 20.12 4.19
C TYR A 104 7.10 21.03 4.32
N GLY A 105 7.35 22.34 4.16
CA GLY A 105 6.34 23.39 4.12
C GLY A 105 6.28 24.11 2.78
N GLY A 106 5.16 24.79 2.53
CA GLY A 106 4.96 25.63 1.35
C GLY A 106 4.29 24.92 0.17
N LEU A 107 4.09 25.68 -0.90
CA LEU A 107 3.40 25.18 -2.12
C LEU A 107 4.16 24.06 -2.82
N ASP A 108 5.47 24.04 -2.74
CA ASP A 108 6.33 23.04 -3.37
C ASP A 108 6.66 21.85 -2.47
N ALA A 109 6.07 21.79 -1.27
CA ALA A 109 6.30 20.69 -0.33
C ALA A 109 6.02 19.32 -0.95
N TYR A 110 4.98 19.22 -1.80
CA TYR A 110 4.65 17.96 -2.49
C TYR A 110 5.77 17.45 -3.39
N LYS A 111 6.51 18.35 -4.07
CA LYS A 111 7.62 17.96 -4.94
C LYS A 111 8.72 17.28 -4.13
N LYS A 112 9.07 17.88 -2.97
CA LYS A 112 10.08 17.34 -2.07
C LYS A 112 9.68 15.99 -1.48
N VAL A 113 8.39 15.79 -1.15
CA VAL A 113 7.89 14.48 -0.72
C VAL A 113 8.03 13.44 -1.83
N LEU A 114 7.78 13.82 -3.09
CA LEU A 114 7.91 12.93 -4.25
C LEU A 114 9.36 12.61 -4.63
N GLU A 115 10.34 13.39 -4.18
CA GLU A 115 11.76 13.10 -4.37
C GLU A 115 12.26 11.95 -3.48
N HIS A 116 11.51 11.60 -2.43
CA HIS A 116 11.80 10.42 -1.62
C HIS A 116 11.40 9.13 -2.37
N GLU A 117 12.09 8.05 -2.05
CA GLU A 117 11.71 6.70 -2.52
C GLU A 117 10.43 6.27 -1.79
N VAL A 118 9.29 6.64 -2.34
CA VAL A 118 7.96 6.29 -1.82
C VAL A 118 7.24 5.37 -2.80
N ASP A 119 6.61 4.32 -2.27
CA ASP A 119 5.79 3.40 -3.05
C ASP A 119 4.37 3.94 -3.22
N TYR A 120 3.93 4.79 -2.28
CA TYR A 120 2.56 5.28 -2.22
C TYR A 120 2.49 6.68 -1.60
N ILE A 121 1.57 7.51 -2.11
CA ILE A 121 1.29 8.86 -1.60
C ILE A 121 -0.13 8.94 -1.08
N ILE A 122 -0.28 9.42 0.16
CA ILE A 122 -1.56 9.88 0.69
C ILE A 122 -1.70 11.37 0.38
N LEU A 123 -2.61 11.70 -0.53
CA LEU A 123 -2.90 13.07 -0.92
C LEU A 123 -4.20 13.54 -0.29
N ALA A 124 -4.10 14.40 0.71
CA ALA A 124 -5.23 14.91 1.49
C ALA A 124 -5.34 16.44 1.48
N THR A 125 -4.86 17.06 0.40
CA THR A 125 -4.99 18.50 0.21
C THR A 125 -6.40 18.88 -0.26
N PRO A 126 -6.90 20.09 0.06
CA PRO A 126 -8.13 20.62 -0.51
C PRO A 126 -8.07 20.69 -2.04
N PRO A 127 -9.22 20.66 -2.75
CA PRO A 127 -9.26 20.64 -4.21
C PRO A 127 -8.49 21.77 -4.90
N GLY A 128 -8.37 22.96 -4.28
CA GLY A 128 -7.63 24.10 -4.81
C GLY A 128 -6.10 23.95 -4.79
N PHE A 129 -5.58 22.88 -4.17
CA PHE A 129 -4.14 22.59 -4.07
C PHE A 129 -3.74 21.25 -4.74
N ARG A 130 -4.60 20.73 -5.60
CA ARG A 130 -4.36 19.51 -6.36
C ARG A 130 -4.00 19.81 -7.81
#